data_5cb384095966a850665715750f9f0d34
#
_entry.id   5cb384095966a850665715750f9f0d34
#
_cell.length_a   1.000
_cell.length_b   1.000
_cell.length_c   1.000
_cell.angle_alpha   90.00
_cell.angle_beta   90.00
_cell.angle_gamma   90.00
#
_symmetry.space_group_name_H-M   'P 1'
#
loop_
_entity.id
_entity.type
_entity.pdbx_description
1 polymer ?
#
loop_
_entity_poly.entity_id
_entity_poly.type
_entity_poly.pdbx_seq_one_letter_code
_entity_poly.pdbx_strand_id
1 'polypeptide(L)'
;ADATMVYGTLDKKGVSFEQRVQSWRDKGYQTQFMTGVAWGDYKDYFLGKWDGIDGHLKEGQRDRNGNEIAHGHLIPYIVPTESFIRYMQETQIKRVIDAGITSIYLEEPEFWMRGGYSEAFQSEWQKYYNFPWRPQHESPENTYLSNKLKYHLYYNALDKIFTYAKEYGKSKGLDIKCYVPTHSLINYTSW
;
A
#
# COMPACT_ATOMS: atom_id res chain seq x y z
N ALA A 1 9.99 12.60 23.65
CA ALA A 1 10.04 11.56 22.61
C ALA A 1 11.38 11.68 21.87
N ASP A 2 12.04 10.57 21.60
CA ASP A 2 13.35 10.56 20.94
C ASP A 2 13.22 10.35 19.41
N ALA A 3 12.03 10.02 18.95
CA ALA A 3 11.71 9.78 17.54
C ALA A 3 10.40 10.42 17.12
N THR A 4 10.29 10.71 15.83
CA THR A 4 9.07 11.22 15.20
C THR A 4 8.76 10.46 13.91
N MET A 5 7.47 10.37 13.59
CA MET A 5 6.97 9.73 12.38
C MET A 5 6.68 10.79 11.32
N VAL A 6 7.28 10.64 10.14
CA VAL A 6 6.94 11.43 8.95
C VAL A 6 5.98 10.62 8.08
N TYR A 7 4.78 11.12 7.89
CA TYR A 7 3.73 10.41 7.16
C TYR A 7 3.68 10.81 5.69
N GLY A 8 3.79 9.83 4.80
CA GLY A 8 3.74 9.98 3.35
C GLY A 8 4.86 10.82 2.76
N THR A 9 5.19 10.61 1.50
CA THR A 9 6.28 11.30 0.80
C THR A 9 5.84 12.54 0.03
N LEU A 10 4.53 12.81 -0.11
CA LEU A 10 4.05 13.98 -0.86
C LEU A 10 4.53 15.28 -0.25
N ASP A 11 4.88 16.22 -1.10
CA ASP A 11 5.17 17.59 -0.72
C ASP A 11 3.90 18.27 -0.20
N LYS A 12 4.01 18.96 0.93
CA LYS A 12 2.85 19.58 1.61
C LYS A 12 3.04 21.09 1.72
N LYS A 13 2.10 21.85 1.17
CA LYS A 13 2.12 23.33 1.23
C LYS A 13 3.46 23.95 0.80
N GLY A 14 4.07 23.43 -0.26
CA GLY A 14 5.35 23.92 -0.77
C GLY A 14 6.59 23.43 0.00
N VAL A 15 6.40 22.57 1.01
CA VAL A 15 7.51 21.97 1.77
C VAL A 15 7.72 20.55 1.26
N SER A 16 8.93 20.22 0.79
CA SER A 16 9.26 18.88 0.30
C SER A 16 9.31 17.86 1.42
N PHE A 17 9.22 16.58 1.04
CA PHE A 17 9.39 15.48 1.99
C PHE A 17 10.74 15.58 2.71
N GLU A 18 11.82 15.84 1.98
CA GLU A 18 13.18 15.94 2.51
C GLU A 18 13.32 17.12 3.50
N GLN A 19 12.70 18.26 3.20
CA GLN A 19 12.65 19.41 4.10
C GLN A 19 11.88 19.09 5.39
N ARG A 20 10.78 18.33 5.30
CA ARG A 20 10.03 17.87 6.49
C ARG A 20 10.88 16.95 7.35
N VAL A 21 11.58 16.00 6.73
CA VAL A 21 12.51 15.11 7.44
C VAL A 21 13.60 15.90 8.14
N GLN A 22 14.26 16.83 7.41
CA GLN A 22 15.35 17.63 7.94
C GLN A 22 14.90 18.53 9.10
N SER A 23 13.70 19.14 8.99
CA SER A 23 13.17 20.01 10.05
C SER A 23 12.97 19.32 11.39
N TRP A 24 12.72 17.99 11.39
CA TRP A 24 12.63 17.20 12.61
C TRP A 24 14.01 16.79 13.13
N ARG A 25 14.95 16.48 12.23
CA ARG A 25 16.34 16.18 12.61
C ARG A 25 17.03 17.37 13.26
N ASP A 26 16.80 18.58 12.74
CA ASP A 26 17.34 19.82 13.30
C ASP A 26 16.87 20.07 14.74
N LYS A 27 15.73 19.47 15.13
CA LYS A 27 15.20 19.50 16.51
C LYS A 27 15.70 18.33 17.37
N GLY A 28 16.61 17.49 16.85
CA GLY A 28 17.20 16.37 17.57
C GLY A 28 16.40 15.08 17.53
N TYR A 29 15.32 14.96 16.72
CA TYR A 29 14.53 13.73 16.62
C TYR A 29 15.12 12.75 15.62
N GLN A 30 15.07 11.45 15.95
CA GLN A 30 15.18 10.40 14.96
C GLN A 30 13.92 10.38 14.09
N THR A 31 14.09 10.39 12.77
CA THR A 31 12.95 10.35 11.84
C THR A 31 12.67 8.94 11.40
N GLN A 32 11.39 8.55 11.48
CA GLN A 32 10.83 7.32 10.97
C GLN A 32 9.79 7.66 9.89
N PHE A 33 9.44 6.70 9.07
CA PHE A 33 8.48 6.90 7.98
C PHE A 33 7.29 5.96 8.12
N MET A 34 6.09 6.44 7.81
CA MET A 34 4.89 5.65 7.72
C MET A 34 4.03 6.07 6.53
N THR A 35 3.39 5.10 5.89
CA THR A 35 2.33 5.32 4.90
C THR A 35 1.42 4.10 4.84
N GLY A 36 0.19 4.26 4.36
CA GLY A 36 -0.70 3.14 4.09
C GLY A 36 -0.22 2.29 2.92
N VAL A 37 -0.38 0.97 3.00
CA VAL A 37 -0.11 0.05 1.88
C VAL A 37 -1.38 -0.32 1.12
N ALA A 38 -2.53 -0.16 1.77
CA ALA A 38 -3.83 -0.41 1.15
C ALA A 38 -4.52 0.87 0.66
N TRP A 39 -4.09 2.02 1.12
CA TRP A 39 -4.64 3.32 0.76
C TRP A 39 -3.59 4.41 1.02
N GLY A 40 -3.74 5.57 0.40
CA GLY A 40 -2.84 6.69 0.59
C GLY A 40 -3.06 7.79 -0.44
N ASP A 41 -2.45 8.94 -0.23
CA ASP A 41 -2.49 10.06 -1.19
C ASP A 41 -1.53 9.80 -2.36
N TYR A 42 -1.88 8.83 -3.20
CA TYR A 42 -1.11 8.37 -4.37
C TYR A 42 -1.72 8.90 -5.68
N LYS A 43 -2.08 10.19 -5.69
CA LYS A 43 -2.74 10.83 -6.84
C LYS A 43 -1.90 10.82 -8.11
N ASP A 44 -0.59 10.88 -7.98
CA ASP A 44 0.34 10.76 -9.11
C ASP A 44 0.25 9.39 -9.79
N TYR A 45 0.07 8.33 -9.01
CA TYR A 45 -0.21 6.99 -9.51
C TYR A 45 -1.60 6.90 -10.14
N PHE A 46 -2.64 7.22 -9.37
CA PHE A 46 -4.02 7.06 -9.83
C PHE A 46 -4.37 7.87 -11.07
N LEU A 47 -3.74 9.03 -11.25
CA LEU A 47 -3.95 9.91 -12.39
C LEU A 47 -2.93 9.69 -13.52
N GLY A 48 -2.19 8.59 -13.50
CA GLY A 48 -1.24 8.21 -14.54
C GLY A 48 -0.03 9.15 -14.70
N LYS A 49 0.26 9.99 -13.70
CA LYS A 49 1.38 10.92 -13.77
C LYS A 49 2.74 10.25 -13.59
N TRP A 50 2.74 9.12 -12.90
CA TRP A 50 3.98 8.38 -12.60
C TRP A 50 4.54 7.67 -13.82
N ASP A 51 3.71 6.93 -14.56
CA ASP A 51 4.14 6.09 -15.69
C ASP A 51 3.47 6.41 -17.02
N GLY A 52 2.58 7.40 -17.05
CA GLY A 52 1.82 7.79 -18.23
C GLY A 52 0.65 6.87 -18.57
N ILE A 53 0.34 5.89 -17.69
CA ILE A 53 -0.76 4.95 -17.91
C ILE A 53 -2.02 5.48 -17.23
N ASP A 54 -3.00 5.87 -18.03
CA ASP A 54 -4.32 6.24 -17.51
C ASP A 54 -5.12 4.99 -17.14
N GLY A 55 -5.70 4.99 -15.96
CA GLY A 55 -6.60 3.90 -15.53
C GLY A 55 -6.25 3.19 -14.24
N HIS A 56 -5.22 3.58 -13.50
CA HIS A 56 -4.88 2.99 -12.19
C HIS A 56 -5.99 3.15 -11.13
N LEU A 57 -6.93 4.09 -11.31
CA LEU A 57 -8.14 4.15 -10.48
C LEU A 57 -8.99 2.87 -10.56
N LYS A 58 -8.87 2.09 -11.64
CA LYS A 58 -9.56 0.79 -11.79
C LYS A 58 -8.97 -0.29 -10.87
N GLU A 59 -7.80 -0.05 -10.30
CA GLU A 59 -7.17 -0.94 -9.31
C GLU A 59 -7.76 -0.76 -7.91
N GLY A 60 -8.65 0.20 -7.71
CA GLY A 60 -9.40 0.36 -6.46
C GLY A 60 -10.29 -0.85 -6.17
N GLN A 61 -10.43 -1.15 -4.87
CA GLN A 61 -11.35 -2.17 -4.41
C GLN A 61 -12.80 -1.73 -4.69
N ARG A 62 -13.65 -2.67 -5.11
CA ARG A 62 -15.08 -2.44 -5.35
C ARG A 62 -15.92 -3.48 -4.66
N ASP A 63 -17.09 -3.05 -4.19
CA ASP A 63 -18.12 -3.92 -3.67
C ASP A 63 -18.92 -4.61 -4.81
N ARG A 64 -19.85 -5.50 -4.44
CA ARG A 64 -20.66 -6.26 -5.42
C ARG A 64 -21.61 -5.40 -6.28
N ASN A 65 -21.87 -4.17 -5.86
CA ASN A 65 -22.70 -3.22 -6.60
C ASN A 65 -21.84 -2.31 -7.52
N GLY A 66 -20.52 -2.52 -7.55
CA GLY A 66 -19.57 -1.72 -8.31
C GLY A 66 -19.15 -0.42 -7.63
N ASN A 67 -19.61 -0.17 -6.39
CA ASN A 67 -19.22 1.03 -5.66
C ASN A 67 -17.74 0.95 -5.26
N GLU A 68 -17.04 2.06 -5.38
CA GLU A 68 -15.67 2.17 -4.90
C GLU A 68 -15.62 2.10 -3.36
N ILE A 69 -14.65 1.36 -2.85
CA ILE A 69 -14.32 1.35 -1.43
C ILE A 69 -13.14 2.29 -1.26
N ALA A 70 -13.36 3.44 -0.63
CA ALA A 70 -12.38 4.49 -0.52
C ALA A 70 -12.28 5.04 0.91
N HIS A 71 -11.09 5.46 1.29
CA HIS A 71 -10.84 6.20 2.52
C HIS A 71 -11.28 7.67 2.40
N GLY A 72 -11.25 8.21 1.18
CA GLY A 72 -11.65 9.58 0.86
C GLY A 72 -11.64 9.84 -0.64
N HIS A 73 -11.88 11.08 -1.03
CA HIS A 73 -11.88 11.46 -2.44
C HIS A 73 -10.51 11.22 -3.09
N LEU A 74 -10.47 10.45 -4.16
CA LEU A 74 -9.25 9.98 -4.85
C LEU A 74 -8.27 9.24 -3.93
N ILE A 75 -8.78 8.56 -2.91
CA ILE A 75 -8.02 7.70 -2.01
C ILE A 75 -8.73 6.35 -1.94
N PRO A 76 -8.76 5.56 -3.01
CA PRO A 76 -9.35 4.23 -3.00
C PRO A 76 -8.51 3.28 -2.13
N TYR A 77 -9.17 2.28 -1.54
CA TYR A 77 -8.47 1.08 -1.10
C TYR A 77 -8.03 0.29 -2.33
N ILE A 78 -6.81 -0.16 -2.36
CA ILE A 78 -6.14 -0.67 -3.57
C ILE A 78 -6.16 -2.19 -3.59
N VAL A 79 -6.33 -2.76 -4.77
CA VAL A 79 -5.89 -4.11 -5.08
C VAL A 79 -4.39 -4.03 -5.38
N PRO A 80 -3.51 -4.65 -4.57
CA PRO A 80 -2.06 -4.50 -4.74
C PRO A 80 -1.56 -5.28 -5.96
N THR A 81 -1.63 -4.63 -7.12
CA THR A 81 -1.09 -5.12 -8.39
C THR A 81 0.43 -5.00 -8.45
N GLU A 82 1.07 -5.68 -9.40
CA GLU A 82 2.51 -5.52 -9.64
C GLU A 82 2.89 -4.06 -9.99
N SER A 83 2.01 -3.35 -10.69
CA SER A 83 2.20 -1.92 -11.00
C SER A 83 2.23 -1.09 -9.73
N PHE A 84 1.28 -1.29 -8.83
CA PHE A 84 1.24 -0.57 -7.56
C PHE A 84 2.44 -0.92 -6.66
N ILE A 85 2.82 -2.19 -6.59
CA ILE A 85 4.01 -2.62 -5.83
C ILE A 85 5.26 -1.89 -6.33
N ARG A 86 5.45 -1.84 -7.65
CA ARG A 86 6.58 -1.13 -8.27
C ARG A 86 6.53 0.38 -7.99
N TYR A 87 5.35 1.00 -8.09
CA TYR A 87 5.17 2.39 -7.70
C TYR A 87 5.61 2.64 -6.25
N MET A 88 5.18 1.82 -5.31
CA MET A 88 5.58 1.94 -3.91
C MET A 88 7.09 1.84 -3.73
N GLN A 89 7.73 0.89 -4.40
CA GLN A 89 9.18 0.69 -4.35
C GLN A 89 9.94 1.92 -4.90
N GLU A 90 9.58 2.36 -6.10
CA GLU A 90 10.33 3.38 -6.85
C GLU A 90 10.09 4.81 -6.36
N THR A 91 8.89 5.11 -5.85
CA THR A 91 8.51 6.47 -5.46
C THR A 91 8.49 6.70 -3.95
N GLN A 92 7.93 5.75 -3.19
CA GLN A 92 7.81 5.89 -1.74
C GLN A 92 9.09 5.41 -1.04
N ILE A 93 9.39 4.13 -1.18
CA ILE A 93 10.46 3.46 -0.42
C ILE A 93 11.84 3.99 -0.82
N LYS A 94 12.10 4.11 -2.11
CA LYS A 94 13.37 4.64 -2.60
C LYS A 94 13.63 6.05 -2.06
N ARG A 95 12.65 6.95 -2.15
CA ARG A 95 12.76 8.33 -1.67
C ARG A 95 13.02 8.41 -0.16
N VAL A 96 12.35 7.56 0.61
CA VAL A 96 12.51 7.46 2.07
C VAL A 96 13.93 7.04 2.45
N ILE A 97 14.46 6.02 1.78
CA ILE A 97 15.82 5.52 2.03
C ILE A 97 16.87 6.53 1.57
N ASP A 98 16.67 7.18 0.42
CA ASP A 98 17.55 8.25 -0.07
C ASP A 98 17.57 9.44 0.90
N ALA A 99 16.50 9.71 1.63
CA ALA A 99 16.45 10.67 2.73
C ALA A 99 17.13 10.18 4.04
N GLY A 100 17.71 8.97 4.05
CA GLY A 100 18.43 8.41 5.19
C GLY A 100 17.52 7.90 6.32
N ILE A 101 16.27 7.57 6.05
CA ILE A 101 15.36 6.94 7.02
C ILE A 101 15.56 5.43 6.98
N THR A 102 15.70 4.81 8.15
CA THR A 102 15.97 3.38 8.29
C THR A 102 14.84 2.58 8.93
N SER A 103 13.80 3.24 9.41
CA SER A 103 12.61 2.58 9.99
C SER A 103 11.38 2.92 9.17
N ILE A 104 10.81 1.91 8.50
CA ILE A 104 9.71 2.04 7.55
C ILE A 104 8.51 1.25 8.06
N TYR A 105 7.37 1.93 8.15
CA TYR A 105 6.10 1.39 8.58
C TYR A 105 5.12 1.44 7.41
N LEU A 106 4.62 0.27 7.00
CA LEU A 106 3.52 0.15 6.04
C LEU A 106 2.27 -0.27 6.81
N GLU A 107 1.37 0.69 7.00
CA GLU A 107 0.19 0.47 7.82
C GLU A 107 -0.99 -0.08 7.01
N GLU A 108 -1.87 -0.76 7.72
CA GLU A 108 -3.20 -1.16 7.27
C GLU A 108 -3.20 -1.92 5.93
N PRO A 109 -2.59 -3.13 5.86
CA PRO A 109 -2.69 -3.99 4.69
C PRO A 109 -4.10 -4.60 4.60
N GLU A 110 -5.10 -3.76 4.35
CA GLU A 110 -6.51 -4.12 4.48
C GLU A 110 -7.16 -4.38 3.12
N PHE A 111 -7.65 -5.59 2.95
CA PHE A 111 -8.60 -5.89 1.90
C PHE A 111 -9.99 -6.05 2.51
N TRP A 112 -10.89 -5.13 2.19
CA TRP A 112 -12.24 -5.13 2.75
C TRP A 112 -13.00 -6.41 2.41
N MET A 113 -13.70 -6.99 3.38
CA MET A 113 -14.48 -8.24 3.17
C MET A 113 -15.49 -8.09 2.04
N ARG A 114 -16.16 -6.93 1.94
CA ARG A 114 -17.11 -6.61 0.86
C ARG A 114 -16.45 -6.31 -0.49
N GLY A 115 -15.13 -6.10 -0.52
CA GLY A 115 -14.34 -5.94 -1.73
C GLY A 115 -14.17 -7.25 -2.50
N GLY A 116 -13.50 -7.20 -3.65
CA GLY A 116 -13.22 -8.40 -4.47
C GLY A 116 -14.06 -8.48 -5.74
N TYR A 117 -14.63 -7.37 -6.19
CA TYR A 117 -15.46 -7.29 -7.41
C TYR A 117 -14.88 -6.39 -8.50
N SER A 118 -13.74 -5.74 -8.27
CA SER A 118 -13.07 -4.92 -9.29
C SER A 118 -12.42 -5.79 -10.36
N GLU A 119 -12.27 -5.22 -11.57
CA GLU A 119 -11.56 -5.88 -12.68
C GLU A 119 -10.13 -6.29 -12.28
N ALA A 120 -9.44 -5.44 -11.52
CA ALA A 120 -8.10 -5.75 -11.02
C ALA A 120 -8.10 -7.00 -10.13
N PHE A 121 -9.05 -7.13 -9.21
CA PHE A 121 -9.15 -8.33 -8.37
C PHE A 121 -9.48 -9.59 -9.19
N GLN A 122 -10.37 -9.48 -10.18
CA GLN A 122 -10.71 -10.60 -11.07
C GLN A 122 -9.48 -11.04 -11.90
N SER A 123 -8.67 -10.08 -12.34
CA SER A 123 -7.41 -10.37 -13.02
C SER A 123 -6.40 -11.09 -12.12
N GLU A 124 -6.23 -10.62 -10.87
CA GLU A 124 -5.37 -11.29 -9.90
C GLU A 124 -5.90 -12.69 -9.51
N TRP A 125 -7.21 -12.86 -9.44
CA TRP A 125 -7.84 -14.17 -9.25
C TRP A 125 -7.48 -15.14 -10.38
N GLN A 126 -7.62 -14.72 -11.64
CA GLN A 126 -7.28 -15.54 -12.79
C GLN A 126 -5.79 -15.95 -12.79
N LYS A 127 -4.90 -15.03 -12.41
CA LYS A 127 -3.47 -15.32 -12.29
C LYS A 127 -3.18 -16.35 -11.19
N TYR A 128 -3.83 -16.19 -10.04
CA TYR A 128 -3.55 -17.00 -8.86
C TYR A 128 -4.14 -18.42 -8.94
N TYR A 129 -5.40 -18.52 -9.41
CA TYR A 129 -6.14 -19.78 -9.43
C TYR A 129 -6.12 -20.50 -10.79
N ASN A 130 -5.77 -19.79 -11.86
CA ASN A 130 -5.82 -20.31 -13.24
C ASN A 130 -7.22 -20.81 -13.68
N PHE A 131 -8.28 -20.21 -13.13
CA PHE A 131 -9.66 -20.41 -13.55
C PHE A 131 -10.49 -19.11 -13.39
N PRO A 132 -11.65 -18.99 -14.09
CA PRO A 132 -12.47 -17.78 -14.07
C PRO A 132 -12.88 -17.37 -12.66
N TRP A 133 -12.89 -16.06 -12.40
CA TRP A 133 -13.35 -15.49 -11.15
C TRP A 133 -14.77 -15.93 -10.79
N ARG A 134 -15.00 -16.15 -9.50
CA ARG A 134 -16.28 -16.54 -8.93
C ARG A 134 -16.68 -15.54 -7.85
N PRO A 135 -17.91 -14.97 -7.93
CA PRO A 135 -18.38 -14.02 -6.93
C PRO A 135 -18.44 -14.65 -5.53
N GLN A 136 -17.83 -13.97 -4.56
CA GLN A 136 -17.74 -14.51 -3.19
C GLN A 136 -19.10 -14.74 -2.51
N HIS A 137 -20.12 -13.97 -2.87
CA HIS A 137 -21.46 -14.08 -2.25
C HIS A 137 -22.28 -15.27 -2.73
N GLU A 138 -21.84 -16.02 -3.75
CA GLU A 138 -22.60 -17.13 -4.33
C GLU A 138 -22.42 -18.43 -3.55
N SER A 139 -21.31 -18.61 -2.83
CA SER A 139 -21.11 -19.79 -2.01
C SER A 139 -20.05 -19.57 -0.89
N PRO A 140 -20.10 -20.38 0.18
CA PRO A 140 -19.03 -20.37 1.20
C PRO A 140 -17.65 -20.69 0.62
N GLU A 141 -17.57 -21.58 -0.37
CA GLU A 141 -16.31 -21.90 -1.05
C GLU A 141 -15.75 -20.68 -1.77
N ASN A 142 -16.58 -19.96 -2.53
CA ASN A 142 -16.14 -18.74 -3.22
C ASN A 142 -15.69 -17.65 -2.23
N THR A 143 -16.39 -17.52 -1.09
CA THR A 143 -15.98 -16.62 -0.01
C THR A 143 -14.61 -17.00 0.54
N TYR A 144 -14.37 -18.29 0.79
CA TYR A 144 -13.07 -18.78 1.26
C TYR A 144 -11.94 -18.48 0.26
N LEU A 145 -12.16 -18.81 -1.02
CA LEU A 145 -11.17 -18.55 -2.08
C LEU A 145 -10.89 -17.05 -2.23
N SER A 146 -11.94 -16.22 -2.19
CA SER A 146 -11.79 -14.76 -2.25
C SER A 146 -10.93 -14.24 -1.09
N ASN A 147 -11.23 -14.65 0.13
CA ASN A 147 -10.47 -14.22 1.30
C ASN A 147 -9.02 -14.72 1.26
N LYS A 148 -8.80 -15.96 0.85
CA LYS A 148 -7.45 -16.51 0.67
C LYS A 148 -6.63 -15.67 -0.32
N LEU A 149 -7.22 -15.27 -1.46
CA LEU A 149 -6.55 -14.40 -2.41
C LEU A 149 -6.26 -13.01 -1.82
N LYS A 150 -7.22 -12.40 -1.11
CA LYS A 150 -7.05 -11.09 -0.46
C LYS A 150 -5.84 -11.07 0.48
N TYR A 151 -5.70 -12.09 1.32
CA TYR A 151 -4.53 -12.25 2.18
C TYR A 151 -3.24 -12.43 1.39
N HIS A 152 -3.28 -13.28 0.37
CA HIS A 152 -2.12 -13.53 -0.48
C HIS A 152 -1.62 -12.26 -1.17
N LEU A 153 -2.51 -11.42 -1.67
CA LEU A 153 -2.16 -10.19 -2.37
C LEU A 153 -1.38 -9.22 -1.47
N TYR A 154 -1.84 -9.00 -0.23
CA TYR A 154 -1.10 -8.13 0.69
C TYR A 154 0.15 -8.77 1.26
N TYR A 155 0.14 -10.08 1.50
CA TYR A 155 1.35 -10.80 1.85
C TYR A 155 2.44 -10.59 0.77
N ASN A 156 2.09 -10.84 -0.49
CA ASN A 156 3.00 -10.67 -1.62
C ASN A 156 3.47 -9.21 -1.78
N ALA A 157 2.58 -8.24 -1.60
CA ALA A 157 2.92 -6.82 -1.69
C ALA A 157 3.92 -6.42 -0.60
N LEU A 158 3.64 -6.78 0.66
CA LEU A 158 4.53 -6.48 1.78
C LEU A 158 5.89 -7.16 1.62
N ASP A 159 5.90 -8.44 1.23
CA ASP A 159 7.14 -9.19 1.00
C ASP A 159 8.02 -8.53 -0.06
N LYS A 160 7.45 -8.20 -1.23
CA LYS A 160 8.18 -7.55 -2.32
C LYS A 160 8.66 -6.14 -1.95
N ILE A 161 7.83 -5.34 -1.31
CA ILE A 161 8.19 -3.97 -0.93
C ILE A 161 9.28 -3.98 0.15
N PHE A 162 9.17 -4.83 1.16
CA PHE A 162 10.17 -4.92 2.23
C PHE A 162 11.48 -5.56 1.78
N THR A 163 11.43 -6.55 0.89
CA THR A 163 12.62 -7.10 0.25
C THR A 163 13.37 -6.02 -0.50
N TYR A 164 12.67 -5.27 -1.36
CA TYR A 164 13.25 -4.13 -2.07
C TYR A 164 13.86 -3.10 -1.09
N ALA A 165 13.13 -2.74 -0.03
CA ALA A 165 13.62 -1.78 0.95
C ALA A 165 14.95 -2.22 1.59
N LYS A 166 15.05 -3.48 2.00
CA LYS A 166 16.27 -4.04 2.60
C LYS A 166 17.42 -4.11 1.61
N GLU A 167 17.17 -4.58 0.39
CA GLU A 167 18.19 -4.67 -0.66
C GLU A 167 18.70 -3.29 -1.08
N TYR A 168 17.78 -2.35 -1.32
CA TYR A 168 18.15 -0.98 -1.67
C TYR A 168 18.88 -0.29 -0.53
N GLY A 169 18.43 -0.43 0.71
CA GLY A 169 19.11 0.08 1.90
C GLY A 169 20.53 -0.48 2.03
N LYS A 170 20.69 -1.79 1.87
CA LYS A 170 22.00 -2.45 1.89
C LYS A 170 22.95 -1.88 0.82
N SER A 171 22.45 -1.57 -0.38
CA SER A 171 23.25 -0.93 -1.42
C SER A 171 23.73 0.49 -1.06
N LYS A 172 23.06 1.13 -0.09
CA LYS A 172 23.42 2.45 0.48
C LYS A 172 24.19 2.35 1.80
N GLY A 173 24.50 1.13 2.26
CA GLY A 173 25.17 0.93 3.56
C GLY A 173 24.23 1.13 4.77
N LEU A 174 22.91 1.04 4.57
CA LEU A 174 21.88 1.22 5.60
C LEU A 174 21.23 -0.11 5.98
N ASP A 175 20.98 -0.30 7.28
CA ASP A 175 20.18 -1.41 7.81
C ASP A 175 18.72 -0.99 7.96
N ILE A 176 17.86 -1.45 7.07
CA ILE A 176 16.45 -1.07 7.02
C ILE A 176 15.61 -2.00 7.88
N LYS A 177 14.85 -1.42 8.79
CA LYS A 177 13.85 -2.08 9.62
C LYS A 177 12.45 -1.81 9.09
N CYS A 178 11.67 -2.88 8.90
CA CYS A 178 10.34 -2.84 8.32
C CYS A 178 9.30 -3.31 9.35
N TYR A 179 8.18 -2.58 9.42
CA TYR A 179 7.11 -2.82 10.38
C TYR A 179 5.74 -2.74 9.70
N VAL A 180 4.79 -3.51 10.20
CA VAL A 180 3.40 -3.51 9.75
C VAL A 180 2.50 -3.16 10.93
N PRO A 181 2.10 -1.88 11.09
CA PRO A 181 1.03 -1.52 12.01
C PRO A 181 -0.31 -2.03 11.48
N THR A 182 -1.06 -2.69 12.33
CA THR A 182 -2.41 -3.17 12.01
C THR A 182 -3.39 -2.68 13.06
N HIS A 183 -4.67 -2.65 12.71
CA HIS A 183 -5.73 -2.46 13.69
C HIS A 183 -5.79 -3.63 14.69
N SER A 184 -6.54 -3.45 15.76
CA SER A 184 -6.77 -4.53 16.72
C SER A 184 -7.41 -5.73 16.04
N LEU A 185 -6.85 -6.92 16.25
CA LEU A 185 -7.37 -8.19 15.72
C LEU A 185 -8.84 -8.46 16.09
N ILE A 186 -9.33 -7.83 17.16
CA ILE A 186 -10.69 -8.00 17.66
C ILE A 186 -11.74 -7.37 16.75
N ASN A 187 -11.37 -6.37 15.95
CA ASN A 187 -12.32 -5.62 15.12
C ASN A 187 -12.47 -6.16 13.69
N TYR A 188 -11.68 -7.13 13.28
CA TYR A 188 -11.71 -7.66 11.90
C TYR A 188 -12.96 -8.46 11.54
N THR A 189 -13.74 -8.88 12.52
CA THR A 189 -14.98 -9.64 12.29
C THR A 189 -16.20 -8.77 11.98
N SER A 190 -16.08 -7.45 12.12
CA SER A 190 -17.18 -6.51 11.93
C SER A 190 -17.10 -5.67 10.64
N TRP A 191 -16.12 -5.92 9.79
CA TRP A 191 -15.90 -5.19 8.53
C TRP A 191 -16.47 -5.85 7.29
#